data_a2716da80facdfa6e5e4323a355c5aac
#
_entry.id   a2716da80facdfa6e5e4323a355c5aac
#
_cell.length_a   1.000
_cell.length_b   1.000
_cell.length_c   1.000
_cell.angle_alpha   90.00
_cell.angle_beta   90.00
_cell.angle_gamma   90.00
#
_symmetry.space_group_name_H-M   'P 1'
#
loop_
_entity.id
_entity.type
_entity.pdbx_description
1 polymer ?
#
loop_
_entity_poly.entity_id
_entity_poly.type
_entity_poly.pdbx_seq_one_letter_code
_entity_poly.pdbx_strand_id
1 'polypeptide(L)'
;MGNAFTLLLIFGVAVTGVFLLFRHPLLYLFGASDATYPYAEAYMTIYLLGTVFVMIGLGMNPFITSQGFGRTGMMTVGLGAVVNIVLDPVFIFALDMGVRGAALATVIAQGCSAVWVLKFLTGRKAILRLRLRNLALGAGRVKSIVALGLSGFFMNLTNSLVQVVCNATLQAYGGDQYVGVMTIINSLREVFFMPVHVL
;
A
#
# COMPACT_ATOMS: atom_id res chain seq x y z
N MET A 1 2.69 20.07 -1.17
CA MET A 1 1.54 19.16 -1.36
C MET A 1 1.31 18.79 -2.82
N GLY A 2 1.03 19.73 -3.77
CA GLY A 2 0.81 19.39 -5.19
C GLY A 2 1.94 18.58 -5.82
N ASN A 3 3.20 19.01 -5.66
CA ASN A 3 4.36 18.27 -6.17
C ASN A 3 4.47 16.86 -5.57
N ALA A 4 4.13 16.68 -4.28
CA ALA A 4 4.12 15.37 -3.65
C ALA A 4 3.04 14.47 -4.27
N PHE A 5 1.84 15.01 -4.50
CA PHE A 5 0.76 14.29 -5.17
C PHE A 5 1.16 13.83 -6.59
N THR A 6 1.75 14.74 -7.38
CA THR A 6 2.22 14.39 -8.74
C THR A 6 3.31 13.32 -8.70
N LEU A 7 4.26 13.42 -7.76
CA LEU A 7 5.29 12.39 -7.57
C LEU A 7 4.67 11.04 -7.19
N LEU A 8 3.71 11.01 -6.26
CA LEU A 8 3.03 9.77 -5.88
C LEU A 8 2.33 9.11 -7.06
N LEU A 9 1.69 9.91 -7.95
CA LEU A 9 1.07 9.38 -9.15
C LEU A 9 2.12 8.79 -10.12
N ILE A 10 3.21 9.52 -10.37
CA ILE A 10 4.28 9.06 -11.27
C ILE A 10 4.90 7.79 -10.72
N PHE A 11 5.27 7.76 -9.44
CA PHE A 11 5.82 6.57 -8.79
C PHE A 11 4.82 5.43 -8.75
N GLY A 12 3.54 5.69 -8.47
CA GLY A 12 2.49 4.66 -8.49
C GLY A 12 2.39 3.98 -9.84
N VAL A 13 2.36 4.75 -10.94
CA VAL A 13 2.32 4.20 -12.30
C VAL A 13 3.63 3.50 -12.66
N ALA A 14 4.78 4.08 -12.31
CA ALA A 14 6.09 3.47 -12.58
C ALA A 14 6.26 2.12 -11.85
N VAL A 15 5.92 2.07 -10.56
CA VAL A 15 5.96 0.85 -9.75
C VAL A 15 5.01 -0.20 -10.33
N THR A 16 3.76 0.18 -10.65
CA THR A 16 2.81 -0.73 -11.30
C THR A 16 3.39 -1.31 -12.60
N GLY A 17 3.96 -0.48 -13.47
CA GLY A 17 4.56 -0.92 -14.73
C GLY A 17 5.74 -1.87 -14.53
N VAL A 18 6.68 -1.53 -13.65
CA VAL A 18 7.84 -2.36 -13.33
C VAL A 18 7.43 -3.71 -12.75
N PHE A 19 6.53 -3.70 -11.75
CA PHE A 19 6.11 -4.93 -11.09
C PHE A 19 5.23 -5.83 -12.00
N LEU A 20 4.45 -5.27 -12.90
CA LEU A 20 3.73 -6.06 -13.89
C LEU A 20 4.67 -6.70 -14.92
N LEU A 21 5.71 -5.98 -15.36
CA LEU A 21 6.72 -6.50 -16.30
C LEU A 21 7.57 -7.62 -15.68
N PHE A 22 7.98 -7.44 -14.44
CA PHE A 22 8.88 -8.35 -13.73
C PHE A 22 8.14 -9.25 -12.71
N ARG A 23 6.81 -9.43 -12.84
CA ARG A 23 5.99 -10.17 -11.88
C ARG A 23 6.50 -11.59 -11.62
N HIS A 24 6.92 -12.31 -12.68
CA HIS A 24 7.39 -13.68 -12.56
C HIS A 24 8.66 -13.80 -11.71
N PRO A 25 9.79 -13.16 -12.04
CA PRO A 25 10.98 -13.26 -11.22
C PRO A 25 10.82 -12.67 -9.84
N LEU A 26 9.99 -11.63 -9.67
CA LEU A 26 9.75 -11.02 -8.36
C LEU A 26 8.98 -11.93 -7.41
N LEU A 27 7.95 -12.63 -7.90
CA LEU A 27 7.17 -13.54 -7.05
C LEU A 27 8.04 -14.68 -6.52
N TYR A 28 8.90 -15.28 -7.35
CA TYR A 28 9.84 -16.31 -6.90
C TYR A 28 10.90 -15.74 -5.95
N LEU A 29 11.39 -14.53 -6.19
CA LEU A 29 12.32 -13.85 -5.28
C LEU A 29 11.68 -13.60 -3.91
N PHE A 30 10.37 -13.33 -3.85
CA PHE A 30 9.62 -13.15 -2.60
C PHE A 30 9.23 -14.47 -1.92
N GLY A 31 9.61 -15.61 -2.49
CA GLY A 31 9.40 -16.93 -1.88
C GLY A 31 8.12 -17.65 -2.34
N ALA A 32 7.58 -17.30 -3.51
CA ALA A 32 6.50 -18.07 -4.09
C ALA A 32 7.03 -19.42 -4.59
N SER A 33 6.27 -20.50 -4.35
CA SER A 33 6.49 -21.82 -4.93
C SER A 33 5.66 -22.01 -6.20
N ASP A 34 5.94 -23.06 -6.98
CA ASP A 34 5.12 -23.42 -8.15
C ASP A 34 3.66 -23.65 -7.79
N ALA A 35 3.38 -24.12 -6.58
CA ALA A 35 2.02 -24.37 -6.09
C ALA A 35 1.31 -23.05 -5.71
N THR A 36 2.03 -22.08 -5.15
CA THR A 36 1.47 -20.80 -4.69
C THR A 36 1.49 -19.70 -5.75
N TYR A 37 2.35 -19.84 -6.77
CA TYR A 37 2.52 -18.86 -7.85
C TYR A 37 1.21 -18.41 -8.51
N PRO A 38 0.30 -19.33 -8.94
CA PRO A 38 -0.93 -18.90 -9.64
C PRO A 38 -1.83 -17.99 -8.79
N TYR A 39 -1.87 -18.26 -7.49
CA TYR A 39 -2.66 -17.46 -6.54
C TYR A 39 -2.00 -16.12 -6.27
N ALA A 40 -0.69 -16.11 -6.07
CA ALA A 40 0.10 -14.90 -5.84
C ALA A 40 0.07 -13.97 -7.07
N GLU A 41 0.21 -14.51 -8.28
CA GLU A 41 0.12 -13.77 -9.53
C GLU A 41 -1.26 -13.14 -9.73
N ALA A 42 -2.32 -13.90 -9.47
CA ALA A 42 -3.69 -13.42 -9.60
C ALA A 42 -3.98 -12.27 -8.62
N TYR A 43 -3.54 -12.40 -7.37
CA TYR A 43 -3.64 -11.34 -6.35
C TYR A 43 -2.84 -10.11 -6.74
N MET A 44 -1.55 -10.30 -7.03
CA MET A 44 -0.59 -9.22 -7.33
C MET A 44 -1.04 -8.41 -8.54
N THR A 45 -1.54 -9.05 -9.59
CA THR A 45 -1.97 -8.36 -10.82
C THR A 45 -3.12 -7.40 -10.52
N ILE A 46 -4.12 -7.84 -9.77
CA ILE A 46 -5.27 -6.99 -9.39
C ILE A 46 -4.81 -5.89 -8.43
N TYR A 47 -4.02 -6.23 -7.42
CA TYR A 47 -3.53 -5.27 -6.42
C TYR A 47 -2.67 -4.16 -7.03
N LEU A 48 -1.80 -4.49 -8.00
CA LEU A 48 -0.95 -3.54 -8.69
C LEU A 48 -1.76 -2.50 -9.47
N LEU A 49 -2.89 -2.85 -10.05
CA LEU A 49 -3.79 -1.89 -10.69
C LEU A 49 -4.37 -0.89 -9.69
N GLY A 50 -4.48 -1.30 -8.42
CA GLY A 50 -4.91 -0.46 -7.31
C GLY A 50 -3.80 0.40 -6.67
N THR A 51 -2.54 0.21 -7.04
CA THR A 51 -1.38 0.89 -6.40
C THR A 51 -1.52 2.41 -6.37
N VAL A 52 -2.07 3.01 -7.41
CA VAL A 52 -2.31 4.46 -7.47
C VAL A 52 -3.25 4.91 -6.36
N PHE A 53 -4.30 4.15 -6.04
CA PHE A 53 -5.22 4.46 -4.94
C PHE A 53 -4.52 4.34 -3.58
N VAL A 54 -3.69 3.31 -3.42
CA VAL A 54 -2.87 3.13 -2.21
C VAL A 54 -1.93 4.33 -2.02
N MET A 55 -1.21 4.73 -3.08
CA MET A 55 -0.32 5.88 -3.05
C MET A 55 -1.04 7.18 -2.68
N ILE A 56 -2.25 7.38 -3.19
CA ILE A 56 -3.06 8.56 -2.83
C ILE A 56 -3.57 8.44 -1.39
N GLY A 57 -4.18 7.33 -1.02
CA GLY A 57 -4.79 7.14 0.29
C GLY A 57 -3.77 7.26 1.43
N LEU A 58 -2.68 6.51 1.36
CA LEU A 58 -1.64 6.51 2.39
C LEU A 58 -0.67 7.69 2.25
N GLY A 59 -0.23 8.01 1.03
CA GLY A 59 0.78 9.05 0.81
C GLY A 59 0.27 10.47 1.03
N MET A 60 -1.04 10.73 0.85
CA MET A 60 -1.62 12.04 1.08
C MET A 60 -2.26 12.20 2.48
N ASN A 61 -2.48 11.10 3.22
CA ASN A 61 -3.04 11.15 4.56
C ASN A 61 -2.21 11.97 5.57
N PRO A 62 -0.86 11.93 5.58
CA PRO A 62 -0.04 12.77 6.42
C PRO A 62 -0.30 14.28 6.25
N PHE A 63 -0.71 14.72 5.05
CA PHE A 63 -1.09 16.12 4.83
C PHE A 63 -2.42 16.50 5.50
N ILE A 64 -3.27 15.55 5.84
CA ILE A 64 -4.49 15.77 6.62
C ILE A 64 -4.12 15.89 8.11
N THR A 65 -3.34 14.95 8.61
CA THR A 65 -2.95 14.90 10.02
C THR A 65 -2.07 16.07 10.43
N SER A 66 -1.12 16.48 9.57
CA SER A 66 -0.25 17.64 9.80
C SER A 66 -0.99 18.98 9.84
N GLN A 67 -2.19 19.06 9.29
CA GLN A 67 -3.08 20.23 9.39
C GLN A 67 -3.91 20.25 10.68
N GLY A 68 -3.71 19.30 11.61
CA GLY A 68 -4.46 19.17 12.84
C GLY A 68 -5.75 18.34 12.71
N PHE A 69 -6.05 17.79 11.53
CA PHE A 69 -7.25 16.99 11.32
C PHE A 69 -6.99 15.47 11.55
N GLY A 70 -6.35 15.13 12.69
CA GLY A 70 -5.99 13.75 13.04
C GLY A 70 -7.20 12.80 12.98
N ARG A 71 -8.36 13.22 13.51
CA ARG A 71 -9.60 12.44 13.44
C ARG A 71 -10.00 12.09 12.00
N THR A 72 -9.87 13.03 11.07
CA THR A 72 -10.19 12.80 9.64
C THR A 72 -9.16 11.86 9.01
N GLY A 73 -7.88 11.98 9.39
CA GLY A 73 -6.83 11.06 8.97
C GLY A 73 -7.09 9.63 9.44
N MET A 74 -7.50 9.44 10.70
CA MET A 74 -7.91 8.13 11.23
C MET A 74 -9.13 7.57 10.49
N MET A 75 -10.11 8.40 10.19
CA MET A 75 -11.31 7.98 9.43
C MET A 75 -10.96 7.49 8.02
N THR A 76 -9.86 7.97 7.41
CA THR A 76 -9.38 7.46 6.11
C THR A 76 -9.05 5.98 6.20
N VAL A 77 -8.26 5.61 7.22
CA VAL A 77 -7.85 4.21 7.44
C VAL A 77 -9.05 3.37 7.87
N GLY A 78 -9.85 3.89 8.82
CA GLY A 78 -11.06 3.21 9.29
C GLY A 78 -12.07 2.92 8.19
N LEU A 79 -12.30 3.88 7.28
CA LEU A 79 -13.19 3.70 6.13
C LEU A 79 -12.68 2.55 5.22
N GLY A 80 -11.38 2.56 4.90
CA GLY A 80 -10.77 1.49 4.11
C GLY A 80 -10.92 0.13 4.78
N ALA A 81 -10.64 0.05 6.09
CA ALA A 81 -10.77 -1.20 6.84
C ALA A 81 -12.21 -1.73 6.87
N VAL A 82 -13.20 -0.87 7.15
CA VAL A 82 -14.62 -1.27 7.17
C VAL A 82 -15.07 -1.74 5.80
N VAL A 83 -14.74 -1.02 4.73
CA VAL A 83 -15.11 -1.41 3.37
C VAL A 83 -14.46 -2.76 3.01
N ASN A 84 -13.19 -2.97 3.36
CA ASN A 84 -12.50 -4.23 3.11
C ASN A 84 -13.15 -5.39 3.86
N ILE A 85 -13.38 -5.26 5.18
CA ILE A 85 -14.01 -6.29 6.03
C ILE A 85 -15.40 -6.69 5.48
N VAL A 86 -16.16 -5.74 4.93
CA VAL A 86 -17.48 -6.03 4.36
C VAL A 86 -17.37 -6.68 2.99
N LEU A 87 -16.44 -6.23 2.13
CA LEU A 87 -16.33 -6.72 0.77
C LEU A 87 -15.59 -8.06 0.67
N ASP A 88 -14.62 -8.35 1.56
CA ASP A 88 -13.87 -9.60 1.55
C ASP A 88 -14.79 -10.83 1.60
N PRO A 89 -15.71 -10.98 2.58
CA PRO A 89 -16.62 -12.12 2.60
C PRO A 89 -17.52 -12.22 1.36
N VAL A 90 -17.96 -11.06 0.84
CA VAL A 90 -18.83 -11.03 -0.35
C VAL A 90 -18.10 -11.54 -1.58
N PHE A 91 -16.88 -11.05 -1.83
CA PHE A 91 -16.14 -11.45 -3.03
C PHE A 91 -15.49 -12.82 -2.89
N ILE A 92 -15.03 -13.20 -1.69
CA ILE A 92 -14.40 -14.50 -1.48
C ILE A 92 -15.42 -15.64 -1.49
N PHE A 93 -16.53 -15.49 -0.74
CA PHE A 93 -17.48 -16.57 -0.50
C PHE A 93 -18.76 -16.45 -1.32
N ALA A 94 -19.39 -15.26 -1.38
CA ALA A 94 -20.68 -15.10 -2.09
C ALA A 94 -20.51 -15.12 -3.62
N LEU A 95 -19.40 -14.57 -4.14
CA LEU A 95 -19.07 -14.55 -5.56
C LEU A 95 -18.05 -15.63 -5.97
N ASP A 96 -17.59 -16.45 -5.01
CA ASP A 96 -16.64 -17.55 -5.21
C ASP A 96 -15.37 -17.16 -5.99
N MET A 97 -14.92 -15.91 -5.80
CA MET A 97 -13.74 -15.38 -6.48
C MET A 97 -12.43 -15.75 -5.80
N GLY A 98 -12.47 -16.30 -4.58
CA GLY A 98 -11.30 -16.70 -3.80
C GLY A 98 -10.28 -15.57 -3.65
N VAL A 99 -9.02 -15.84 -3.96
CA VAL A 99 -7.89 -14.90 -3.82
C VAL A 99 -8.06 -13.64 -4.68
N ARG A 100 -8.66 -13.76 -5.87
CA ARG A 100 -8.96 -12.60 -6.74
C ARG A 100 -9.98 -11.67 -6.10
N GLY A 101 -10.95 -12.24 -5.39
CA GLY A 101 -11.95 -11.49 -4.65
C GLY A 101 -11.34 -10.65 -3.53
N ALA A 102 -10.43 -11.23 -2.75
CA ALA A 102 -9.70 -10.51 -1.72
C ALA A 102 -8.88 -9.34 -2.28
N ALA A 103 -8.17 -9.55 -3.40
CA ALA A 103 -7.43 -8.49 -4.07
C ALA A 103 -8.35 -7.35 -4.53
N LEU A 104 -9.49 -7.68 -5.13
CA LEU A 104 -10.46 -6.71 -5.62
C LEU A 104 -11.11 -5.91 -4.48
N ALA A 105 -11.49 -6.58 -3.39
CA ALA A 105 -12.02 -5.92 -2.19
C ALA A 105 -11.02 -4.91 -1.62
N THR A 106 -9.75 -5.30 -1.53
CA THR A 106 -8.68 -4.42 -1.08
C THR A 106 -8.52 -3.19 -1.99
N VAL A 107 -8.52 -3.37 -3.31
CA VAL A 107 -8.41 -2.27 -4.28
C VAL A 107 -9.59 -1.30 -4.16
N ILE A 108 -10.81 -1.82 -4.02
CA ILE A 108 -12.01 -0.99 -3.82
C ILE A 108 -11.93 -0.23 -2.50
N ALA A 109 -11.53 -0.87 -1.42
CA ALA A 109 -11.36 -0.25 -0.11
C ALA A 109 -10.33 0.89 -0.16
N GLN A 110 -9.19 0.68 -0.81
CA GLN A 110 -8.18 1.72 -1.04
C GLN A 110 -8.70 2.84 -1.95
N GLY A 111 -9.49 2.51 -2.96
CA GLY A 111 -10.19 3.49 -3.80
C GLY A 111 -11.11 4.40 -3.00
N CYS A 112 -11.92 3.84 -2.09
CA CYS A 112 -12.77 4.60 -1.18
C CYS A 112 -11.95 5.52 -0.27
N SER A 113 -10.84 5.03 0.31
CA SER A 113 -9.92 5.83 1.11
C SER A 113 -9.29 6.96 0.31
N ALA A 114 -8.85 6.70 -0.91
CA ALA A 114 -8.27 7.69 -1.82
C ALA A 114 -9.28 8.80 -2.17
N VAL A 115 -10.53 8.43 -2.50
CA VAL A 115 -11.61 9.38 -2.77
C VAL A 115 -11.90 10.23 -1.54
N TRP A 116 -11.93 9.64 -0.35
CA TRP A 116 -12.12 10.35 0.91
C TRP A 116 -11.03 11.42 1.13
N VAL A 117 -9.77 11.02 0.99
CA VAL A 117 -8.60 11.90 1.12
C VAL A 117 -8.66 13.04 0.12
N LEU A 118 -8.91 12.75 -1.16
CA LEU A 118 -9.02 13.75 -2.20
C LEU A 118 -10.17 14.72 -1.95
N LYS A 119 -11.35 14.22 -1.56
CA LYS A 119 -12.51 15.04 -1.21
C LYS A 119 -12.22 16.00 -0.07
N PHE A 120 -11.46 15.55 0.94
CA PHE A 120 -11.05 16.43 2.03
C PHE A 120 -10.04 17.47 1.57
N LEU A 121 -8.96 17.07 0.86
CA LEU A 121 -7.88 17.97 0.45
C LEU A 121 -8.30 18.97 -0.65
N THR A 122 -9.34 18.68 -1.42
CA THR A 122 -9.93 19.62 -2.39
C THR A 122 -11.05 20.47 -1.76
N GLY A 123 -11.58 20.04 -0.61
CA GLY A 123 -12.70 20.67 0.08
C GLY A 123 -12.37 21.99 0.75
N ARG A 124 -13.43 22.65 1.24
CA ARG A 124 -13.31 23.95 1.91
C ARG A 124 -12.73 23.88 3.32
N LYS A 125 -12.74 22.71 3.96
CA LYS A 125 -12.26 22.51 5.34
C LYS A 125 -10.74 22.39 5.42
N ALA A 126 -10.05 22.01 4.34
CA ALA A 126 -8.60 21.89 4.31
C ALA A 126 -7.94 23.28 4.33
N ILE A 127 -6.97 23.48 5.23
CA ILE A 127 -6.14 24.68 5.31
C ILE A 127 -5.24 24.74 4.08
N LEU A 128 -4.53 23.64 3.82
CA LEU A 128 -3.75 23.44 2.60
C LEU A 128 -4.59 22.66 1.59
N ARG A 129 -5.00 23.33 0.54
CA ARG A 129 -5.84 22.71 -0.51
C ARG A 129 -5.00 22.19 -1.66
N LEU A 130 -5.36 21.03 -2.14
CA LEU A 130 -4.83 20.51 -3.39
C LEU A 130 -5.47 21.29 -4.55
N ARG A 131 -4.66 22.08 -5.26
CA ARG A 131 -5.10 22.84 -6.44
C ARG A 131 -4.38 22.34 -7.67
N LEU A 132 -5.10 22.17 -8.76
CA LEU A 132 -4.54 21.71 -10.06
C LEU A 132 -3.38 22.58 -10.54
N ARG A 133 -3.42 23.88 -10.27
CA ARG A 133 -2.33 24.84 -10.60
C ARG A 133 -1.00 24.49 -9.91
N ASN A 134 -1.03 23.79 -8.78
CA ASN A 134 0.16 23.47 -7.98
C ASN A 134 0.72 22.06 -8.28
N LEU A 135 0.21 21.37 -9.29
CA LEU A 135 0.66 20.04 -9.71
C LEU A 135 1.96 20.10 -10.52
N ALA A 136 2.28 21.26 -11.11
CA ALA A 136 3.51 21.41 -11.89
C ALA A 136 4.74 21.12 -11.00
N LEU A 137 5.60 20.24 -11.48
CA LEU A 137 6.81 19.83 -10.79
C LEU A 137 7.84 20.95 -10.78
N GLY A 138 8.24 21.39 -9.60
CA GLY A 138 9.35 22.33 -9.41
C GLY A 138 10.59 21.58 -8.95
N ALA A 139 11.68 21.61 -9.73
CA ALA A 139 12.89 20.84 -9.45
C ALA A 139 13.45 21.02 -8.03
N GLY A 140 13.47 22.24 -7.49
CA GLY A 140 13.92 22.51 -6.12
C GLY A 140 13.03 21.83 -5.06
N ARG A 141 11.71 21.88 -5.26
CA ARG A 141 10.73 21.22 -4.35
C ARG A 141 10.83 19.70 -4.42
N VAL A 142 10.98 19.15 -5.61
CA VAL A 142 11.19 17.71 -5.82
C VAL A 142 12.44 17.24 -5.10
N LYS A 143 13.57 17.97 -5.26
CA LYS A 143 14.83 17.65 -4.56
C LYS A 143 14.65 17.63 -3.04
N SER A 144 13.95 18.61 -2.48
CA SER A 144 13.68 18.65 -1.03
C SER A 144 12.79 17.49 -0.57
N ILE A 145 11.74 17.14 -1.32
CA ILE A 145 10.86 16.01 -0.99
C ILE A 145 11.65 14.72 -1.01
N VAL A 146 12.45 14.49 -2.05
CA VAL A 146 13.26 13.27 -2.18
C VAL A 146 14.31 13.19 -1.07
N ALA A 147 15.01 14.29 -0.80
CA ALA A 147 16.03 14.33 0.25
C ALA A 147 15.47 13.99 1.64
N LEU A 148 14.29 14.53 1.98
CA LEU A 148 13.62 14.22 3.23
C LEU A 148 13.09 12.77 3.28
N GLY A 149 12.67 12.24 2.14
CA GLY A 149 12.15 10.87 2.04
C GLY A 149 13.22 9.79 2.04
N LEU A 150 14.49 10.10 1.70
CA LEU A 150 15.56 9.12 1.59
C LEU A 150 15.82 8.34 2.87
N SER A 151 15.77 8.97 4.02
CA SER A 151 15.97 8.31 5.31
C SER A 151 14.92 7.20 5.55
N GLY A 152 13.64 7.54 5.41
CA GLY A 152 12.55 6.57 5.53
C GLY A 152 12.60 5.50 4.42
N PHE A 153 13.00 5.88 3.21
CA PHE A 153 13.17 4.94 2.11
C PHE A 153 14.20 3.87 2.43
N PHE A 154 15.41 4.24 2.86
CA PHE A 154 16.46 3.28 3.19
C PHE A 154 16.08 2.39 4.38
N MET A 155 15.40 2.93 5.39
CA MET A 155 14.90 2.13 6.51
C MET A 155 13.89 1.07 6.04
N ASN A 156 12.91 1.45 5.22
CA ASN A 156 11.93 0.52 4.68
C ASN A 156 12.54 -0.47 3.68
N LEU A 157 13.51 -0.03 2.87
CA LEU A 157 14.25 -0.90 1.95
C LEU A 157 14.99 -1.99 2.72
N THR A 158 15.67 -1.64 3.80
CA THR A 158 16.38 -2.62 4.65
C THR A 158 15.41 -3.64 5.24
N ASN A 159 14.28 -3.18 5.79
CA ASN A 159 13.25 -4.07 6.31
C ASN A 159 12.69 -5.01 5.23
N SER A 160 12.45 -4.49 4.02
CA SER A 160 11.95 -5.29 2.90
C SER A 160 12.99 -6.34 2.45
N LEU A 161 14.27 -5.97 2.37
CA LEU A 161 15.34 -6.91 2.03
C LEU A 161 15.45 -8.05 3.04
N VAL A 162 15.39 -7.74 4.34
CA VAL A 162 15.38 -8.75 5.40
C VAL A 162 14.19 -9.69 5.22
N GLN A 163 12.99 -9.15 4.95
CA GLN A 163 11.80 -9.96 4.75
C GLN A 163 11.91 -10.88 3.52
N VAL A 164 12.44 -10.37 2.41
CA VAL A 164 12.69 -11.16 1.18
C VAL A 164 13.66 -12.31 1.45
N VAL A 165 14.81 -12.02 2.08
CA VAL A 165 15.81 -13.03 2.42
C VAL A 165 15.23 -14.08 3.38
N CYS A 166 14.49 -13.66 4.41
CA CYS A 166 13.83 -14.57 5.32
C CYS A 166 12.84 -15.49 4.59
N ASN A 167 11.95 -14.94 3.77
CA ASN A 167 10.96 -15.71 3.04
C ASN A 167 11.61 -16.68 2.05
N ALA A 168 12.60 -16.23 1.28
CA ALA A 168 13.33 -17.10 0.34
C ALA A 168 14.06 -18.25 1.07
N THR A 169 14.68 -17.95 2.21
CA THR A 169 15.36 -18.96 3.02
C THR A 169 14.37 -19.96 3.63
N LEU A 170 13.26 -19.48 4.19
CA LEU A 170 12.22 -20.34 4.74
C LEU A 170 11.60 -21.23 3.66
N GLN A 171 11.38 -20.68 2.46
CA GLN A 171 10.89 -21.45 1.32
C GLN A 171 11.86 -22.55 0.91
N ALA A 172 13.18 -22.24 0.82
CA ALA A 172 14.19 -23.19 0.39
C ALA A 172 14.40 -24.36 1.36
N TYR A 173 14.30 -24.12 2.67
CA TYR A 173 14.57 -25.13 3.70
C TYR A 173 13.33 -25.72 4.36
N GLY A 174 12.21 -25.03 4.34
CA GLY A 174 11.00 -25.42 5.07
C GLY A 174 9.72 -25.51 4.23
N GLY A 175 9.77 -25.05 2.97
CA GLY A 175 8.62 -25.04 2.08
C GLY A 175 7.51 -24.04 2.49
N ASP A 176 6.36 -24.15 1.83
CA ASP A 176 5.23 -23.22 1.99
C ASP A 176 4.68 -23.12 3.43
N GLN A 177 4.76 -24.21 4.20
CA GLN A 177 4.27 -24.24 5.58
C GLN A 177 5.05 -23.27 6.48
N TYR A 178 6.36 -23.24 6.38
CA TYR A 178 7.20 -22.34 7.18
C TYR A 178 7.02 -20.87 6.80
N VAL A 179 6.86 -20.58 5.52
CA VAL A 179 6.51 -19.23 5.05
C VAL A 179 5.14 -18.80 5.60
N GLY A 180 4.16 -19.69 5.58
CA GLY A 180 2.84 -19.45 6.15
C GLY A 180 2.86 -19.16 7.65
N VAL A 181 3.60 -19.97 8.42
CA VAL A 181 3.77 -19.76 9.87
C VAL A 181 4.45 -18.41 10.14
N MET A 182 5.50 -18.07 9.40
CA MET A 182 6.20 -16.79 9.55
C MET A 182 5.30 -15.59 9.24
N THR A 183 4.44 -15.74 8.24
CA THR A 183 3.44 -14.71 7.90
C THR A 183 2.47 -14.46 9.06
N ILE A 184 1.98 -15.53 9.69
CA ILE A 184 1.11 -15.43 10.87
C ILE A 184 1.84 -14.75 12.03
N ILE A 185 3.08 -15.15 12.32
CA ILE A 185 3.91 -14.55 13.37
C ILE A 185 4.11 -13.05 13.12
N ASN A 186 4.43 -12.65 11.88
CA ASN A 186 4.59 -11.25 11.53
C ASN A 186 3.29 -10.46 11.70
N SER A 187 2.16 -11.01 11.29
CA SER A 187 0.84 -10.37 11.47
C SER A 187 0.50 -10.17 12.95
N LEU A 188 0.74 -11.18 13.78
CA LEU A 188 0.57 -11.04 15.24
C LEU A 188 1.50 -9.98 15.83
N ARG A 189 2.77 -9.98 15.41
CA ARG A 189 3.74 -8.97 15.83
C ARG A 189 3.26 -7.56 15.52
N GLU A 190 2.76 -7.30 14.31
CA GLU A 190 2.25 -5.98 13.92
C GLU A 190 1.08 -5.54 14.80
N VAL A 191 0.14 -6.43 15.09
CA VAL A 191 -0.98 -6.13 16.00
C VAL A 191 -0.48 -5.72 17.40
N PHE A 192 0.52 -6.44 17.95
CA PHE A 192 1.09 -6.11 19.25
C PHE A 192 1.91 -4.81 19.26
N PHE A 193 2.61 -4.49 18.16
CA PHE A 193 3.40 -3.27 18.06
C PHE A 193 2.60 -2.05 17.64
N MET A 194 1.40 -2.22 17.09
CA MET A 194 0.54 -1.12 16.65
C MET A 194 0.31 -0.04 17.73
N PRO A 195 0.02 -0.36 19.00
CA PRO A 195 -0.12 0.66 20.04
C PRO A 195 1.17 1.43 20.32
N VAL A 196 2.33 0.79 20.16
CA VAL A 196 3.64 1.41 20.40
C VAL A 196 4.00 2.41 19.32
N HIS A 197 3.57 2.17 18.07
CA HIS A 197 3.79 3.10 16.95
C HIS A 197 2.91 4.36 17.01
N VAL A 198 1.87 4.34 17.85
CA VAL A 198 0.90 5.47 17.99
C VAL A 198 1.28 6.41 19.14
N LEU A 199 2.11 5.95 20.09
CA LEU A 199 2.65 6.73 21.21
C LEU A 199 3.90 7.50 20.79
#